data_b10906bb54d49a9eaba88bd3fd2c5844
#
_entry.id   b10906bb54d49a9eaba88bd3fd2c5844
#
_cell.length_a   1.000
_cell.length_b   1.000
_cell.length_c   1.000
_cell.angle_alpha   90.00
_cell.angle_beta   90.00
_cell.angle_gamma   90.00
#
_symmetry.space_group_name_H-M   'P 1'
#
loop_
_entity.id
_entity.type
_entity.pdbx_description
1 polymer ?
#
loop_
_entity_poly.entity_id
_entity_poly.type
_entity_poly.pdbx_seq_one_letter_code
_entity_poly.pdbx_strand_id
1 'polypeptide(L)'
;MMRGLMQEWPLLVHTFIDHAKIHHGEREIVTRRIEGDIHTTNYSEIFSRSKKFSKALKGLGVKKGDVIGTLAWNTYRHLESWYGITGLGAIYHTLNPRLFVEQLDYIINHAENRFIITDVSFVEILENIEDKIPNVEGFIFLCEKENLPETKLKNIYSFEELVEAEDDLFEWVKVEEDEACGLCYTSGTTGNPKGVLYSHRSNVLHTLAANSADAMGIKSTDVVMPVVPMFHANAWGLSFSAPMSGCKVVMPGMNMDGESIYELLDTQKVTFTAAVPTVWLMLLQYLEENDLKLPYLERVAIGGSAVPRMMLEKFEKNYDVSVMHAWGMT
;
A
#
# COMPACT_ATOMS: atom_id res chain seq x y z
N MET A 1 23.96 17.70 31.24
CA MET A 1 24.17 17.42 29.80
C MET A 1 23.34 18.43 29.02
N MET A 2 23.93 19.19 28.07
CA MET A 2 23.17 20.11 27.22
C MET A 2 22.43 19.32 26.15
N ARG A 3 21.13 19.64 25.93
CA ARG A 3 20.34 19.10 24.83
C ARG A 3 20.48 20.00 23.60
N GLY A 4 20.31 19.45 22.41
CA GLY A 4 20.16 20.23 21.19
C GLY A 4 18.87 21.09 21.24
N LEU A 5 18.92 22.25 20.59
CA LEU A 5 17.82 23.25 20.64
C LEU A 5 16.96 23.24 19.34
N MET A 6 17.14 22.24 18.47
CA MET A 6 16.29 22.04 17.30
C MET A 6 14.95 21.40 17.69
N GLN A 7 14.00 21.40 16.78
CA GLN A 7 12.64 20.87 16.98
C GLN A 7 12.66 19.45 17.55
N GLU A 8 11.85 19.22 18.56
CA GLU A 8 11.50 17.89 19.04
C GLU A 8 10.31 17.38 18.21
N TRP A 9 10.59 16.86 17.02
CA TRP A 9 9.56 16.37 16.09
C TRP A 9 9.50 14.84 16.13
N PRO A 10 8.36 14.24 16.51
CA PRO A 10 8.23 12.78 16.52
C PRO A 10 8.20 12.25 15.08
N LEU A 11 8.85 11.10 14.86
CA LEU A 11 8.91 10.44 13.56
C LEU A 11 7.62 9.63 13.31
N LEU A 12 6.59 10.29 12.80
CA LEU A 12 5.25 9.70 12.59
C LEU A 12 4.94 9.54 11.10
N VAL A 13 4.37 8.40 10.69
CA VAL A 13 4.11 8.09 9.26
C VAL A 13 3.11 9.05 8.62
N HIS A 14 2.13 9.57 9.37
CA HIS A 14 1.16 10.52 8.81
C HIS A 14 1.78 11.88 8.44
N THR A 15 2.98 12.21 8.96
CA THR A 15 3.68 13.42 8.54
C THR A 15 4.07 13.43 7.06
N PHE A 16 4.16 12.24 6.43
CA PHE A 16 4.41 12.15 4.99
C PHE A 16 3.23 12.66 4.17
N ILE A 17 2.01 12.29 4.55
CA ILE A 17 0.82 12.78 3.84
C ILE A 17 0.52 14.25 4.17
N ASP A 18 0.84 14.71 5.39
CA ASP A 18 0.80 16.14 5.76
C ASP A 18 1.74 16.95 4.87
N HIS A 19 2.98 16.47 4.71
CA HIS A 19 3.99 17.08 3.83
C HIS A 19 3.52 17.11 2.37
N ALA A 20 3.05 15.97 1.85
CA ALA A 20 2.58 15.87 0.48
C ALA A 20 1.41 16.83 0.21
N LYS A 21 0.45 16.91 1.12
CA LYS A 21 -0.68 17.85 1.01
C LYS A 21 -0.22 19.31 0.97
N ILE A 22 0.75 19.70 1.81
CA ILE A 22 1.21 21.10 1.91
C ILE A 22 2.03 21.52 0.68
N HIS A 23 2.94 20.65 0.23
CA HIS A 23 3.94 21.00 -0.77
C HIS A 23 3.64 20.44 -2.18
N HIS A 24 2.82 19.40 -2.28
CA HIS A 24 2.55 18.66 -3.50
C HIS A 24 1.05 18.31 -3.65
N GLY A 25 0.16 19.10 -3.04
CA GLY A 25 -1.28 18.81 -2.92
C GLY A 25 -1.96 18.42 -4.23
N GLU A 26 -1.61 19.11 -5.32
CA GLU A 26 -2.18 18.89 -6.66
C GLU A 26 -1.50 17.75 -7.45
N ARG A 27 -0.48 17.10 -6.89
CA ARG A 27 0.21 16.00 -7.57
C ARG A 27 -0.70 14.79 -7.68
N GLU A 28 -0.84 14.26 -8.87
CA GLU A 28 -1.76 13.18 -9.20
C GLU A 28 -1.40 11.83 -8.56
N ILE A 29 -2.45 11.12 -8.19
CA ILE A 29 -2.45 9.70 -7.84
C ILE A 29 -3.45 9.03 -8.76
N VAL A 30 -2.96 8.25 -9.71
CA VAL A 30 -3.75 7.54 -10.70
C VAL A 30 -3.93 6.10 -10.25
N THR A 31 -5.14 5.58 -10.33
CA THR A 31 -5.46 4.20 -9.95
C THR A 31 -6.27 3.52 -11.06
N ARG A 32 -5.85 2.33 -11.48
CA ARG A 32 -6.77 1.38 -12.11
C ARG A 32 -7.60 0.76 -11.00
N ARG A 33 -8.88 1.16 -10.92
CA ARG A 33 -9.79 0.67 -9.89
C ARG A 33 -10.17 -0.80 -10.12
N ILE A 34 -10.69 -1.44 -9.08
CA ILE A 34 -11.19 -2.82 -9.16
C ILE A 34 -12.44 -2.88 -10.07
N GLU A 35 -13.15 -1.79 -10.17
CA GLU A 35 -14.28 -1.57 -11.09
C GLU A 35 -13.86 -1.54 -12.57
N GLY A 36 -12.55 -1.43 -12.85
CA GLY A 36 -11.95 -1.54 -14.18
C GLY A 36 -11.63 -0.22 -14.88
N ASP A 37 -12.08 0.91 -14.37
CA ASP A 37 -11.79 2.24 -14.90
C ASP A 37 -10.51 2.85 -14.31
N ILE A 38 -10.05 3.94 -14.92
CA ILE A 38 -8.94 4.75 -14.40
C ILE A 38 -9.51 5.92 -13.62
N HIS A 39 -9.16 5.97 -12.34
CA HIS A 39 -9.50 7.08 -11.45
C HIS A 39 -8.26 7.93 -11.16
N THR A 40 -8.42 9.24 -11.15
CA THR A 40 -7.35 10.19 -10.82
C THR A 40 -7.79 11.05 -9.64
N THR A 41 -6.96 11.09 -8.63
CA THR A 41 -7.07 11.94 -7.43
C THR A 41 -5.73 12.64 -7.20
N ASN A 42 -5.56 13.31 -6.07
CA ASN A 42 -4.33 14.02 -5.70
C ASN A 42 -4.04 13.91 -4.19
N TYR A 43 -2.86 14.39 -3.75
CA TYR A 43 -2.49 14.28 -2.33
C TYR A 43 -3.40 15.10 -1.40
N SER A 44 -3.96 16.21 -1.84
CA SER A 44 -4.92 16.99 -1.03
C SER A 44 -6.18 16.17 -0.74
N GLU A 45 -6.68 15.45 -1.74
CA GLU A 45 -7.84 14.58 -1.58
C GLU A 45 -7.53 13.35 -0.74
N ILE A 46 -6.39 12.67 -0.98
CA ILE A 46 -5.95 11.54 -0.14
C ILE A 46 -5.86 11.96 1.33
N PHE A 47 -5.26 13.12 1.61
CA PHE A 47 -5.17 13.65 2.97
C PHE A 47 -6.55 13.88 3.59
N SER A 48 -7.44 14.61 2.90
CA SER A 48 -8.79 14.90 3.37
C SER A 48 -9.58 13.62 3.62
N ARG A 49 -9.59 12.70 2.66
CA ARG A 49 -10.33 11.45 2.74
C ARG A 49 -9.77 10.48 3.81
N SER A 50 -8.46 10.47 4.02
CA SER A 50 -7.85 9.73 5.14
C SER A 50 -8.33 10.25 6.50
N LYS A 51 -8.46 11.57 6.68
CA LYS A 51 -9.00 12.16 7.90
C LYS A 51 -10.47 11.82 8.12
N LYS A 52 -11.28 11.90 7.06
CA LYS A 52 -12.68 11.45 7.08
C LYS A 52 -12.79 9.98 7.47
N PHE A 53 -11.93 9.13 6.91
CA PHE A 53 -11.90 7.71 7.24
C PHE A 53 -11.47 7.44 8.69
N SER A 54 -10.49 8.19 9.23
CA SER A 54 -10.16 8.12 10.67
C SER A 54 -11.38 8.42 11.54
N LYS A 55 -12.15 9.45 11.17
CA LYS A 55 -13.36 9.85 11.89
C LYS A 55 -14.45 8.79 11.81
N ALA A 56 -14.65 8.19 10.62
CA ALA A 56 -15.57 7.08 10.40
C ALA A 56 -15.19 5.84 11.24
N LEU A 57 -13.91 5.44 11.24
CA LEU A 57 -13.41 4.34 12.08
C LEU A 57 -13.65 4.61 13.57
N LYS A 58 -13.43 5.85 14.02
CA LYS A 58 -13.74 6.26 15.40
C LYS A 58 -15.24 6.13 15.68
N GLY A 59 -16.10 6.49 14.73
CA GLY A 59 -17.56 6.31 14.81
C GLY A 59 -17.97 4.84 14.94
N LEU A 60 -17.25 3.93 14.29
CA LEU A 60 -17.40 2.47 14.43
C LEU A 60 -16.78 1.91 15.74
N GLY A 61 -16.24 2.78 16.60
CA GLY A 61 -15.68 2.39 17.90
C GLY A 61 -14.22 1.94 17.88
N VAL A 62 -13.51 2.09 16.75
CA VAL A 62 -12.06 1.81 16.68
C VAL A 62 -11.30 2.80 17.55
N LYS A 63 -10.32 2.30 18.28
CA LYS A 63 -9.51 3.04 19.26
C LYS A 63 -8.03 2.95 18.91
N LYS A 64 -7.25 3.83 19.51
CA LYS A 64 -5.80 3.76 19.49
C LYS A 64 -5.31 2.37 19.95
N GLY A 65 -4.42 1.78 19.17
CA GLY A 65 -3.85 0.46 19.41
C GLY A 65 -4.65 -0.72 18.82
N ASP A 66 -5.89 -0.50 18.36
CA ASP A 66 -6.67 -1.54 17.69
C ASP A 66 -5.99 -1.94 16.35
N VAL A 67 -6.11 -3.21 16.00
CA VAL A 67 -5.57 -3.77 14.77
C VAL A 67 -6.66 -3.88 13.71
N ILE A 68 -6.41 -3.30 12.54
CA ILE A 68 -7.33 -3.29 11.41
C ILE A 68 -6.69 -4.05 10.23
N GLY A 69 -7.30 -5.15 9.83
CA GLY A 69 -6.84 -5.95 8.69
C GLY A 69 -7.07 -5.21 7.36
N THR A 70 -6.12 -5.33 6.42
CA THR A 70 -6.30 -4.84 5.07
C THR A 70 -5.99 -5.96 4.07
N LEU A 71 -7.03 -6.47 3.40
CA LEU A 71 -6.98 -7.49 2.36
C LEU A 71 -7.34 -6.81 1.03
N ALA A 72 -6.38 -6.12 0.43
CA ALA A 72 -6.67 -5.21 -0.67
C ALA A 72 -5.49 -5.08 -1.66
N TRP A 73 -5.82 -4.76 -2.91
CA TRP A 73 -4.88 -4.44 -3.96
C TRP A 73 -4.31 -3.03 -3.81
N ASN A 74 -3.31 -2.69 -4.62
CA ASN A 74 -2.71 -1.35 -4.63
C ASN A 74 -3.68 -0.37 -5.30
N THR A 75 -4.47 0.34 -4.51
CA THR A 75 -5.43 1.37 -4.93
C THR A 75 -5.31 2.61 -4.06
N TYR A 76 -5.85 3.74 -4.55
CA TYR A 76 -5.91 4.98 -3.76
C TYR A 76 -6.72 4.80 -2.45
N ARG A 77 -7.81 4.03 -2.48
CA ARG A 77 -8.63 3.73 -1.29
C ARG A 77 -7.84 2.95 -0.24
N HIS A 78 -7.00 1.99 -0.68
CA HIS A 78 -6.13 1.26 0.23
C HIS A 78 -5.07 2.18 0.86
N LEU A 79 -4.51 3.11 0.08
CA LEU A 79 -3.58 4.13 0.58
C LEU A 79 -4.24 5.06 1.60
N GLU A 80 -5.43 5.56 1.30
CA GLU A 80 -6.25 6.37 2.21
C GLU A 80 -6.53 5.63 3.52
N SER A 81 -6.84 4.33 3.43
CA SER A 81 -7.10 3.48 4.58
C SER A 81 -5.90 3.41 5.53
N TRP A 82 -4.68 3.26 5.01
CA TRP A 82 -3.48 3.19 5.85
C TRP A 82 -3.23 4.48 6.62
N TYR A 83 -3.35 5.62 5.95
CA TYR A 83 -3.20 6.92 6.61
C TYR A 83 -4.36 7.19 7.58
N GLY A 84 -5.57 6.77 7.25
CA GLY A 84 -6.72 6.86 8.14
C GLY A 84 -6.57 6.01 9.40
N ILE A 85 -6.11 4.76 9.28
CA ILE A 85 -5.85 3.86 10.40
C ILE A 85 -4.76 4.43 11.30
N THR A 86 -3.59 4.78 10.72
CA THR A 86 -2.45 5.28 11.49
C THR A 86 -2.70 6.66 12.09
N GLY A 87 -3.49 7.49 11.42
CA GLY A 87 -3.91 8.80 11.93
C GLY A 87 -4.85 8.73 13.14
N LEU A 88 -5.60 7.63 13.28
CA LEU A 88 -6.37 7.32 14.48
C LEU A 88 -5.49 6.72 15.61
N GLY A 89 -4.22 6.40 15.33
CA GLY A 89 -3.33 5.68 16.23
C GLY A 89 -3.62 4.19 16.31
N ALA A 90 -4.36 3.65 15.34
CA ALA A 90 -4.58 2.23 15.15
C ALA A 90 -3.48 1.62 14.27
N ILE A 91 -3.43 0.30 14.17
CA ILE A 91 -2.38 -0.46 13.50
C ILE A 91 -2.98 -1.11 12.25
N TYR A 92 -2.46 -0.75 11.05
CA TYR A 92 -2.85 -1.50 9.84
C TYR A 92 -2.17 -2.87 9.85
N HIS A 93 -2.91 -3.92 9.54
CA HIS A 93 -2.40 -5.28 9.40
C HIS A 93 -2.60 -5.75 7.96
N THR A 94 -1.51 -5.91 7.23
CA THR A 94 -1.56 -6.34 5.84
C THR A 94 -1.83 -7.84 5.74
N LEU A 95 -2.91 -8.20 5.07
CA LEU A 95 -3.33 -9.57 4.83
C LEU A 95 -2.98 -9.97 3.39
N ASN A 96 -2.15 -10.99 3.24
CA ASN A 96 -1.75 -11.47 1.92
C ASN A 96 -2.78 -12.46 1.38
N PRO A 97 -3.51 -12.15 0.29
CA PRO A 97 -4.55 -13.03 -0.27
C PRO A 97 -4.02 -14.33 -0.87
N ARG A 98 -2.70 -14.46 -1.01
CA ARG A 98 -2.04 -15.67 -1.53
C ARG A 98 -1.73 -16.70 -0.45
N LEU A 99 -2.01 -16.39 0.81
CA LEU A 99 -1.91 -17.34 1.92
C LEU A 99 -3.03 -18.37 1.84
N PHE A 100 -2.78 -19.56 2.36
CA PHE A 100 -3.83 -20.56 2.56
C PHE A 100 -4.87 -20.07 3.57
N VAL A 101 -6.09 -20.52 3.44
CA VAL A 101 -7.23 -20.13 4.29
C VAL A 101 -6.92 -20.32 5.78
N GLU A 102 -6.25 -21.42 6.13
CA GLU A 102 -5.84 -21.74 7.52
C GLU A 102 -4.76 -20.80 8.06
N GLN A 103 -3.95 -20.21 7.18
CA GLN A 103 -2.97 -19.20 7.58
C GLN A 103 -3.63 -17.84 7.76
N LEU A 104 -4.62 -17.50 6.91
CA LEU A 104 -5.37 -16.25 7.03
C LEU A 104 -6.18 -16.21 8.33
N ASP A 105 -6.93 -17.27 8.63
CA ASP A 105 -7.71 -17.32 9.89
C ASP A 105 -6.80 -17.25 11.11
N TYR A 106 -5.65 -17.94 11.07
CA TYR A 106 -4.65 -17.87 12.13
C TYR A 106 -4.12 -16.46 12.36
N ILE A 107 -3.64 -15.76 11.31
CA ILE A 107 -3.05 -14.43 11.48
C ILE A 107 -4.06 -13.36 11.87
N ILE A 108 -5.30 -13.47 11.39
CA ILE A 108 -6.39 -12.57 11.74
C ILE A 108 -6.74 -12.69 13.24
N ASN A 109 -6.86 -13.92 13.74
CA ASN A 109 -7.14 -14.18 15.15
C ASN A 109 -5.94 -13.83 16.05
N HIS A 110 -4.73 -14.25 15.65
CA HIS A 110 -3.51 -13.99 16.43
C HIS A 110 -3.20 -12.50 16.56
N ALA A 111 -3.57 -11.70 15.56
CA ALA A 111 -3.43 -10.25 15.56
C ALA A 111 -4.63 -9.54 16.21
N GLU A 112 -5.67 -10.25 16.61
CA GLU A 112 -6.90 -9.69 17.19
C GLU A 112 -7.54 -8.61 16.31
N ASN A 113 -7.63 -8.86 14.99
CA ASN A 113 -8.23 -7.90 14.05
C ASN A 113 -9.67 -7.58 14.43
N ARG A 114 -10.01 -6.29 14.54
CA ARG A 114 -11.38 -5.83 14.84
C ARG A 114 -12.22 -5.64 13.59
N PHE A 115 -11.65 -5.05 12.55
CA PHE A 115 -12.27 -4.88 11.23
C PHE A 115 -11.34 -5.40 10.15
N ILE A 116 -11.91 -5.76 9.02
CA ILE A 116 -11.16 -6.08 7.80
C ILE A 116 -11.62 -5.14 6.70
N ILE A 117 -10.68 -4.34 6.18
CA ILE A 117 -10.85 -3.53 4.99
C ILE A 117 -10.47 -4.40 3.80
N THR A 118 -11.33 -4.47 2.78
CA THR A 118 -11.13 -5.43 1.69
C THR A 118 -11.65 -4.93 0.35
N ASP A 119 -11.07 -5.44 -0.74
CA ASP A 119 -11.64 -5.30 -2.07
C ASP A 119 -12.74 -6.36 -2.31
N VAL A 120 -13.70 -6.03 -3.16
CA VAL A 120 -14.81 -6.93 -3.53
C VAL A 120 -14.33 -8.27 -4.12
N SER A 121 -13.16 -8.28 -4.73
CA SER A 121 -12.55 -9.50 -5.30
C SER A 121 -12.18 -10.56 -4.26
N PHE A 122 -12.18 -10.23 -2.98
CA PHE A 122 -11.81 -11.14 -1.88
C PHE A 122 -12.99 -11.59 -1.04
N VAL A 123 -14.23 -11.28 -1.43
CA VAL A 123 -15.43 -11.63 -0.67
C VAL A 123 -15.52 -13.12 -0.40
N GLU A 124 -15.27 -13.97 -1.41
CA GLU A 124 -15.34 -15.44 -1.29
C GLU A 124 -14.32 -15.97 -0.26
N ILE A 125 -13.12 -15.41 -0.22
CA ILE A 125 -12.09 -15.78 0.77
C ILE A 125 -12.59 -15.50 2.18
N LEU A 126 -13.17 -14.31 2.41
CA LEU A 126 -13.67 -13.91 3.72
C LEU A 126 -14.89 -14.71 4.15
N GLU A 127 -15.80 -15.02 3.23
CA GLU A 127 -16.95 -15.89 3.49
C GLU A 127 -16.55 -17.30 3.95
N ASN A 128 -15.42 -17.81 3.46
CA ASN A 128 -14.92 -19.14 3.83
C ASN A 128 -14.28 -19.18 5.23
N ILE A 129 -13.99 -18.02 5.82
CA ILE A 129 -13.34 -17.93 7.13
C ILE A 129 -14.14 -17.15 8.17
N GLU A 130 -15.29 -16.55 7.82
CA GLU A 130 -16.05 -15.69 8.77
C GLU A 130 -16.31 -16.39 10.09
N ASP A 131 -16.77 -17.63 10.06
CA ASP A 131 -17.08 -18.41 11.26
C ASP A 131 -15.83 -18.73 12.12
N LYS A 132 -14.63 -18.59 11.56
CA LYS A 132 -13.34 -18.86 12.20
C LYS A 132 -12.65 -17.62 12.76
N ILE A 133 -13.18 -16.42 12.47
CA ILE A 133 -12.61 -15.12 12.90
C ILE A 133 -13.61 -14.33 13.77
N PRO A 134 -14.04 -14.89 14.91
CA PRO A 134 -15.15 -14.37 15.71
C PRO A 134 -14.92 -12.98 16.32
N ASN A 135 -13.66 -12.51 16.38
CA ASN A 135 -13.31 -11.19 16.89
C ASN A 135 -13.46 -10.06 15.88
N VAL A 136 -13.66 -10.40 14.59
CA VAL A 136 -13.88 -9.41 13.54
C VAL A 136 -15.31 -8.87 13.64
N GLU A 137 -15.42 -7.58 13.91
CA GLU A 137 -16.71 -6.89 14.15
C GLU A 137 -17.42 -6.51 12.84
N GLY A 138 -16.68 -6.40 11.71
CA GLY A 138 -17.24 -6.08 10.40
C GLY A 138 -16.22 -5.96 9.29
N PHE A 139 -16.75 -5.80 8.07
CA PHE A 139 -15.98 -5.76 6.84
C PHE A 139 -16.25 -4.44 6.10
N ILE A 140 -15.20 -3.71 5.73
CA ILE A 140 -15.29 -2.45 4.99
C ILE A 140 -14.78 -2.69 3.58
N PHE A 141 -15.70 -2.68 2.61
CA PHE A 141 -15.37 -2.87 1.20
C PHE A 141 -14.91 -1.56 0.57
N LEU A 142 -13.78 -1.60 -0.12
CA LEU A 142 -13.16 -0.47 -0.82
C LEU A 142 -13.91 -0.15 -2.13
N CYS A 143 -15.19 0.12 -2.03
CA CYS A 143 -16.07 0.38 -3.18
C CYS A 143 -17.15 1.42 -2.84
N GLU A 144 -17.85 1.88 -3.89
CA GLU A 144 -19.10 2.62 -3.78
C GLU A 144 -20.19 1.73 -3.15
N LYS A 145 -21.22 2.36 -2.59
CA LYS A 145 -22.36 1.65 -1.97
C LYS A 145 -23.06 0.70 -2.95
N GLU A 146 -23.21 1.14 -4.19
CA GLU A 146 -23.88 0.39 -5.26
C GLU A 146 -23.09 -0.86 -5.69
N ASN A 147 -21.79 -0.87 -5.40
CA ASN A 147 -20.86 -1.94 -5.74
C ASN A 147 -20.61 -2.91 -4.57
N LEU A 148 -21.33 -2.74 -3.46
CA LEU A 148 -21.26 -3.72 -2.37
C LEU A 148 -21.66 -5.10 -2.88
N PRO A 149 -20.89 -6.17 -2.57
CA PRO A 149 -21.20 -7.50 -3.03
C PRO A 149 -22.46 -8.06 -2.33
N GLU A 150 -23.23 -8.87 -3.04
CA GLU A 150 -24.18 -9.77 -2.39
C GLU A 150 -23.38 -10.81 -1.63
N THR A 151 -23.50 -10.83 -0.30
CA THR A 151 -22.68 -11.68 0.56
C THR A 151 -23.42 -12.09 1.83
N LYS A 152 -22.98 -13.21 2.42
CA LYS A 152 -23.44 -13.66 3.74
C LYS A 152 -22.65 -13.07 4.91
N LEU A 153 -21.57 -12.33 4.62
CA LEU A 153 -20.77 -11.64 5.65
C LEU A 153 -21.64 -10.66 6.44
N LYS A 154 -21.41 -10.61 7.74
CA LYS A 154 -22.16 -9.73 8.66
C LYS A 154 -21.47 -8.37 8.78
N ASN A 155 -22.27 -7.33 9.03
CA ASN A 155 -21.76 -5.97 9.28
C ASN A 155 -20.83 -5.50 8.15
N ILE A 156 -21.34 -5.45 6.92
CA ILE A 156 -20.63 -4.92 5.76
C ILE A 156 -20.85 -3.41 5.64
N TYR A 157 -19.80 -2.70 5.23
CA TYR A 157 -19.80 -1.24 5.03
C TYR A 157 -19.16 -0.91 3.69
N SER A 158 -19.66 0.14 3.03
CA SER A 158 -18.97 0.77 1.89
C SER A 158 -17.96 1.79 2.41
N PHE A 159 -16.73 1.73 1.92
CA PHE A 159 -15.69 2.72 2.23
C PHE A 159 -16.12 4.13 1.81
N GLU A 160 -16.68 4.26 0.59
CA GLU A 160 -17.11 5.56 0.08
C GLU A 160 -18.24 6.15 0.92
N GLU A 161 -19.25 5.35 1.28
CA GLU A 161 -20.35 5.81 2.14
C GLU A 161 -19.83 6.28 3.51
N LEU A 162 -18.88 5.56 4.11
CA LEU A 162 -18.26 5.95 5.37
C LEU A 162 -17.47 7.26 5.26
N VAL A 163 -16.72 7.44 4.19
CA VAL A 163 -15.91 8.64 3.97
C VAL A 163 -16.79 9.85 3.64
N GLU A 164 -17.83 9.67 2.82
CA GLU A 164 -18.75 10.76 2.42
C GLU A 164 -19.61 11.27 3.58
N ALA A 165 -19.89 10.42 4.56
CA ALA A 165 -20.66 10.80 5.75
C ALA A 165 -19.92 11.75 6.70
N GLU A 166 -18.61 11.94 6.52
CA GLU A 166 -17.75 12.66 7.44
C GLU A 166 -17.11 13.91 6.83
N ASP A 167 -16.76 14.87 7.70
CA ASP A 167 -15.88 16.00 7.36
C ASP A 167 -14.40 15.66 7.65
N ASP A 168 -13.48 16.48 7.15
CA ASP A 168 -12.04 16.31 7.32
C ASP A 168 -11.44 17.11 8.49
N LEU A 169 -12.27 17.55 9.44
CA LEU A 169 -11.84 18.31 10.61
C LEU A 169 -11.19 17.45 11.70
N PHE A 170 -11.03 16.14 11.43
CA PHE A 170 -10.38 15.22 12.34
C PHE A 170 -8.91 15.61 12.57
N GLU A 171 -8.50 15.70 13.83
CA GLU A 171 -7.08 15.87 14.20
C GLU A 171 -6.46 14.50 14.42
N TRP A 172 -5.25 14.29 13.85
CA TRP A 172 -4.49 13.07 14.07
C TRP A 172 -4.30 12.79 15.56
N VAL A 173 -4.54 11.56 15.97
CA VAL A 173 -4.38 11.16 17.37
C VAL A 173 -2.89 11.21 17.73
N LYS A 174 -2.59 11.81 18.90
CA LYS A 174 -1.21 11.87 19.41
C LYS A 174 -0.74 10.49 19.80
N VAL A 175 0.38 10.10 19.22
CA VAL A 175 1.08 8.84 19.47
C VAL A 175 2.56 9.12 19.66
N GLU A 176 3.24 8.21 20.35
CA GLU A 176 4.70 8.22 20.43
C GLU A 176 5.30 7.53 19.20
N GLU A 177 6.47 7.94 18.77
CA GLU A 177 7.12 7.40 17.56
C GLU A 177 7.47 5.91 17.66
N ASP A 178 7.59 5.38 18.89
CA ASP A 178 7.86 3.97 19.18
C ASP A 178 6.59 3.10 19.16
N GLU A 179 5.40 3.71 19.14
CA GLU A 179 4.16 2.95 19.05
C GLU A 179 4.04 2.26 17.69
N ALA A 180 3.38 1.10 17.69
CA ALA A 180 3.14 0.34 16.47
C ALA A 180 2.16 1.09 15.57
N CYS A 181 2.44 1.11 14.27
CA CYS A 181 1.54 1.64 13.25
C CYS A 181 1.20 0.64 12.16
N GLY A 182 1.98 -0.43 12.03
CA GLY A 182 1.79 -1.45 11.01
C GLY A 182 2.19 -2.84 11.50
N LEU A 183 1.56 -3.85 10.92
CA LEU A 183 1.80 -5.27 11.20
C LEU A 183 1.83 -6.04 9.89
N CYS A 184 2.90 -6.79 9.66
CA CYS A 184 3.01 -7.74 8.56
C CYS A 184 3.37 -9.12 9.10
N TYR A 185 2.80 -10.18 8.53
CA TYR A 185 3.20 -11.55 8.84
C TYR A 185 4.19 -12.10 7.82
N THR A 186 5.16 -12.86 8.30
CA THR A 186 6.05 -13.65 7.44
C THR A 186 5.28 -14.81 6.82
N SER A 187 5.80 -15.38 5.71
CA SER A 187 5.15 -16.49 4.99
C SER A 187 5.14 -17.85 5.74
N GLY A 188 5.81 -17.93 6.89
CA GLY A 188 5.75 -19.12 7.76
C GLY A 188 6.31 -20.41 7.13
N THR A 189 7.42 -20.35 6.40
CA THR A 189 8.03 -21.54 5.74
C THR A 189 8.44 -22.66 6.72
N THR A 190 8.58 -22.37 8.00
CA THR A 190 9.01 -23.31 9.05
C THR A 190 8.10 -23.29 10.29
N GLY A 191 6.79 -23.22 10.09
CA GLY A 191 5.79 -23.17 11.18
C GLY A 191 4.76 -22.10 10.95
N ASN A 192 4.04 -21.69 11.99
CA ASN A 192 3.05 -20.62 11.89
C ASN A 192 3.69 -19.29 11.47
N PRO A 193 3.01 -18.49 10.66
CA PRO A 193 3.43 -17.12 10.34
C PRO A 193 3.72 -16.32 11.61
N LYS A 194 4.78 -15.49 11.56
CA LYS A 194 5.18 -14.61 12.68
C LYS A 194 4.82 -13.17 12.35
N GLY A 195 4.16 -12.50 13.28
CA GLY A 195 3.84 -11.08 13.15
C GLY A 195 5.05 -10.20 13.44
N VAL A 196 5.30 -9.24 12.57
CA VAL A 196 6.33 -8.21 12.71
C VAL A 196 5.63 -6.87 12.85
N LEU A 197 5.74 -6.27 14.04
CA LEU A 197 5.20 -4.94 14.33
C LEU A 197 6.21 -3.87 13.91
N TYR A 198 5.74 -2.92 13.10
CA TYR A 198 6.50 -1.74 12.73
C TYR A 198 6.04 -0.54 13.56
N SER A 199 6.97 0.13 14.22
CA SER A 199 6.70 1.43 14.82
C SER A 199 6.62 2.54 13.76
N HIS A 200 6.01 3.67 14.12
CA HIS A 200 6.08 4.87 13.30
C HIS A 200 7.53 5.23 12.97
N ARG A 201 8.40 5.26 14.00
CA ARG A 201 9.83 5.53 13.86
C ARG A 201 10.53 4.61 12.86
N SER A 202 10.30 3.29 12.95
CA SER A 202 10.95 2.32 12.05
C SER A 202 10.55 2.54 10.59
N ASN A 203 9.27 2.80 10.31
CA ASN A 203 8.79 3.11 8.97
C ASN A 203 9.36 4.43 8.44
N VAL A 204 9.45 5.48 9.27
CA VAL A 204 10.03 6.76 8.86
C VAL A 204 11.51 6.62 8.54
N LEU A 205 12.29 5.97 9.41
CA LEU A 205 13.73 5.76 9.18
C LEU A 205 13.97 4.87 7.95
N HIS A 206 13.18 3.81 7.77
CA HIS A 206 13.24 2.98 6.56
C HIS A 206 12.96 3.83 5.31
N THR A 207 11.91 4.66 5.33
CA THR A 207 11.54 5.52 4.21
C THR A 207 12.66 6.49 3.83
N LEU A 208 13.29 7.14 4.82
CA LEU A 208 14.42 8.03 4.60
C LEU A 208 15.65 7.28 4.04
N ALA A 209 15.97 6.10 4.58
CA ALA A 209 17.10 5.30 4.12
C ALA A 209 16.87 4.73 2.72
N ALA A 210 15.68 4.15 2.47
CA ALA A 210 15.32 3.59 1.17
C ALA A 210 15.23 4.65 0.07
N ASN A 211 14.96 5.90 0.42
CA ASN A 211 14.90 7.02 -0.53
C ASN A 211 16.22 7.80 -0.67
N SER A 212 17.31 7.32 -0.08
CA SER A 212 18.63 7.91 -0.33
C SER A 212 19.04 7.81 -1.79
N ALA A 213 19.95 8.67 -2.25
CA ALA A 213 20.33 8.80 -3.67
C ALA A 213 20.88 7.49 -4.27
N ASP A 214 21.60 6.69 -3.47
CA ASP A 214 22.17 5.41 -3.90
C ASP A 214 21.26 4.19 -3.63
N ALA A 215 20.01 4.44 -3.19
CA ALA A 215 18.96 3.44 -3.06
C ALA A 215 17.86 3.71 -4.10
N MET A 216 16.59 3.86 -3.71
CA MET A 216 15.51 4.14 -4.68
C MET A 216 15.61 5.54 -5.30
N GLY A 217 16.12 6.54 -4.54
CA GLY A 217 16.39 7.89 -5.03
C GLY A 217 15.18 8.56 -5.68
N ILE A 218 13.98 8.35 -5.14
CA ILE A 218 12.72 8.88 -5.70
C ILE A 218 12.69 10.40 -5.55
N LYS A 219 12.37 11.07 -6.63
CA LYS A 219 12.30 12.53 -6.74
C LYS A 219 10.85 12.98 -6.93
N SER A 220 10.55 14.23 -6.62
CA SER A 220 9.23 14.83 -6.89
C SER A 220 8.85 14.87 -8.37
N THR A 221 9.85 14.77 -9.25
CA THR A 221 9.65 14.71 -10.70
C THR A 221 9.36 13.31 -11.25
N ASP A 222 9.54 12.28 -10.42
CA ASP A 222 9.27 10.89 -10.82
C ASP A 222 7.77 10.61 -10.94
N VAL A 223 7.47 9.61 -11.74
CA VAL A 223 6.19 8.92 -11.78
C VAL A 223 6.43 7.50 -11.30
N VAL A 224 5.92 7.17 -10.11
CA VAL A 224 6.19 5.91 -9.42
C VAL A 224 5.01 4.97 -9.52
N MET A 225 5.25 3.72 -9.97
CA MET A 225 4.25 2.68 -9.99
C MET A 225 4.66 1.50 -9.09
N PRO A 226 4.13 1.39 -7.87
CA PRO A 226 4.38 0.25 -6.98
C PRO A 226 3.58 -0.96 -7.46
N VAL A 227 4.21 -1.87 -8.23
CA VAL A 227 3.63 -3.17 -8.58
C VAL A 227 3.81 -4.17 -7.44
N VAL A 228 4.86 -4.00 -6.63
CA VAL A 228 4.99 -4.72 -5.34
C VAL A 228 3.78 -4.44 -4.46
N PRO A 229 3.12 -5.50 -3.94
CA PRO A 229 1.85 -5.30 -3.26
C PRO A 229 2.01 -4.61 -1.91
N MET A 230 1.05 -3.72 -1.60
CA MET A 230 0.92 -3.11 -0.28
C MET A 230 0.67 -4.15 0.81
N PHE A 231 -0.03 -5.23 0.49
CA PHE A 231 -0.31 -6.32 1.42
C PHE A 231 0.93 -7.18 1.77
N HIS A 232 2.09 -6.91 1.20
CA HIS A 232 3.34 -7.62 1.51
C HIS A 232 4.50 -6.65 1.65
N ALA A 233 5.15 -6.65 2.83
CA ALA A 233 6.27 -5.78 3.20
C ALA A 233 6.04 -4.30 2.81
N ASN A 234 4.79 -3.82 2.93
CA ASN A 234 4.38 -2.42 2.74
C ASN A 234 4.73 -1.83 1.36
N ALA A 235 4.64 -2.63 0.29
CA ALA A 235 5.10 -2.24 -1.05
C ALA A 235 6.57 -1.74 -1.01
N TRP A 236 7.42 -2.36 -0.21
CA TRP A 236 8.83 -1.98 0.03
C TRP A 236 9.00 -0.52 0.48
N GLY A 237 8.00 0.02 1.17
CA GLY A 237 7.98 1.40 1.67
C GLY A 237 7.55 2.45 0.65
N LEU A 238 7.18 2.07 -0.58
CA LEU A 238 6.76 3.02 -1.62
C LEU A 238 5.51 3.82 -1.24
N SER A 239 4.61 3.23 -0.44
CA SER A 239 3.43 3.92 0.11
C SER A 239 3.77 5.10 1.03
N PHE A 240 5.00 5.16 1.53
CA PHE A 240 5.53 6.25 2.35
C PHE A 240 6.55 7.11 1.59
N SER A 241 7.42 6.49 0.77
CA SER A 241 8.43 7.21 -0.01
C SER A 241 7.82 8.13 -1.06
N ALA A 242 6.73 7.72 -1.68
CA ALA A 242 6.07 8.52 -2.70
C ALA A 242 5.49 9.84 -2.15
N PRO A 243 4.66 9.86 -1.09
CA PRO A 243 4.19 11.12 -0.51
C PRO A 243 5.32 11.92 0.15
N MET A 244 6.35 11.27 0.74
CA MET A 244 7.52 11.97 1.26
C MET A 244 8.23 12.77 0.15
N SER A 245 8.34 12.22 -1.05
CA SER A 245 8.98 12.87 -2.20
C SER A 245 8.02 13.79 -2.97
N GLY A 246 6.72 13.61 -2.81
CA GLY A 246 5.68 14.34 -3.55
C GLY A 246 5.66 14.00 -5.03
N CYS A 247 6.02 12.79 -5.42
CA CYS A 247 5.98 12.32 -6.81
C CYS A 247 4.56 11.89 -7.22
N LYS A 248 4.33 11.81 -8.55
CA LYS A 248 3.10 11.19 -9.08
C LYS A 248 3.12 9.69 -8.78
N VAL A 249 1.97 9.15 -8.39
CA VAL A 249 1.80 7.72 -8.10
C VAL A 249 0.82 7.10 -9.08
N VAL A 250 1.14 5.90 -9.55
CA VAL A 250 0.27 5.08 -10.39
C VAL A 250 0.01 3.75 -9.71
N MET A 251 -1.23 3.50 -9.31
CA MET A 251 -1.64 2.28 -8.60
C MET A 251 -2.22 1.27 -9.62
N PRO A 252 -1.60 0.09 -9.80
CA PRO A 252 -1.99 -0.83 -10.88
C PRO A 252 -3.28 -1.61 -10.61
N GLY A 253 -3.81 -1.60 -9.38
CA GLY A 253 -4.97 -2.40 -9.02
C GLY A 253 -4.65 -3.89 -8.98
N MET A 254 -5.55 -4.71 -9.54
CA MET A 254 -5.44 -6.17 -9.49
C MET A 254 -4.73 -6.80 -10.69
N ASN A 255 -4.63 -6.10 -11.83
CA ASN A 255 -4.13 -6.64 -13.08
C ASN A 255 -2.61 -6.50 -13.17
N MET A 256 -1.90 -7.63 -13.10
CA MET A 256 -0.43 -7.69 -13.03
C MET A 256 0.19 -8.40 -14.23
N ASP A 257 -0.59 -8.67 -15.30
CA ASP A 257 -0.10 -9.21 -16.55
C ASP A 257 0.74 -8.19 -17.36
N GLY A 258 1.47 -8.67 -18.38
CA GLY A 258 2.40 -7.84 -19.14
C GLY A 258 1.72 -6.69 -19.88
N GLU A 259 0.54 -6.92 -20.44
CA GLU A 259 -0.26 -5.92 -21.17
C GLU A 259 -0.75 -4.83 -20.23
N SER A 260 -1.39 -5.23 -19.12
CA SER A 260 -1.94 -4.31 -18.12
C SER A 260 -0.88 -3.42 -17.47
N ILE A 261 0.30 -3.98 -17.20
CA ILE A 261 1.43 -3.23 -16.66
C ILE A 261 1.99 -2.28 -17.70
N TYR A 262 2.22 -2.76 -18.96
CA TYR A 262 2.73 -1.93 -20.05
C TYR A 262 1.84 -0.73 -20.33
N GLU A 263 0.52 -0.93 -20.39
CA GLU A 263 -0.43 0.16 -20.63
C GLU A 263 -0.25 1.32 -19.64
N LEU A 264 -0.10 1.00 -18.34
CA LEU A 264 0.12 2.04 -17.32
C LEU A 264 1.53 2.65 -17.40
N LEU A 265 2.56 1.85 -17.69
CA LEU A 265 3.92 2.35 -17.87
C LEU A 265 3.98 3.41 -18.97
N ASP A 266 3.33 3.14 -20.10
CA ASP A 266 3.35 4.01 -21.28
C ASP A 266 2.40 5.20 -21.13
N THR A 267 1.11 4.95 -20.84
CA THR A 267 0.09 6.01 -20.79
C THR A 267 0.31 7.01 -19.65
N GLN A 268 0.84 6.53 -18.51
CA GLN A 268 1.12 7.39 -17.37
C GLN A 268 2.56 7.90 -17.31
N LYS A 269 3.41 7.51 -18.28
CA LYS A 269 4.83 7.90 -18.39
C LYS A 269 5.61 7.58 -17.13
N VAL A 270 5.48 6.35 -16.65
CA VAL A 270 6.13 5.88 -15.41
C VAL A 270 7.65 5.90 -15.57
N THR A 271 8.35 6.54 -14.63
CA THR A 271 9.82 6.63 -14.61
C THR A 271 10.48 5.62 -13.69
N PHE A 272 9.77 5.20 -12.63
CA PHE A 272 10.22 4.25 -11.63
C PHE A 272 9.15 3.24 -11.26
N THR A 273 9.51 1.97 -11.22
CA THR A 273 8.60 0.92 -10.77
C THR A 273 9.34 -0.19 -10.02
N ALA A 274 8.60 -0.97 -9.23
CA ALA A 274 9.16 -2.04 -8.41
C ALA A 274 8.26 -3.28 -8.46
N ALA A 275 8.86 -4.45 -8.75
CA ALA A 275 8.15 -5.73 -8.73
C ALA A 275 9.09 -6.92 -8.49
N VAL A 276 8.49 -8.08 -8.32
CA VAL A 276 9.18 -9.37 -8.24
C VAL A 276 9.51 -9.89 -9.65
N PRO A 277 10.53 -10.78 -9.80
CA PRO A 277 10.99 -11.25 -11.11
C PRO A 277 9.90 -11.87 -12.01
N THR A 278 8.89 -12.50 -11.43
CA THR A 278 7.79 -13.12 -12.20
C THR A 278 6.97 -12.10 -12.99
N VAL A 279 6.72 -10.92 -12.41
CA VAL A 279 6.01 -9.84 -13.10
C VAL A 279 6.86 -9.27 -14.23
N TRP A 280 8.15 -9.05 -13.97
CA TRP A 280 9.07 -8.58 -15.01
C TRP A 280 9.23 -9.55 -16.17
N LEU A 281 9.18 -10.86 -15.89
CA LEU A 281 9.22 -11.87 -16.95
C LEU A 281 8.00 -11.75 -17.88
N MET A 282 6.80 -11.60 -17.34
CA MET A 282 5.57 -11.40 -18.12
C MET A 282 5.62 -10.11 -18.93
N LEU A 283 6.11 -9.01 -18.34
CA LEU A 283 6.28 -7.74 -19.05
C LEU A 283 7.28 -7.87 -20.20
N LEU A 284 8.49 -8.40 -19.95
CA LEU A 284 9.53 -8.56 -20.98
C LEU A 284 9.08 -9.44 -22.13
N GLN A 285 8.33 -10.51 -21.84
CA GLN A 285 7.73 -11.37 -22.85
C GLN A 285 6.72 -10.59 -23.71
N TYR A 286 5.81 -9.86 -23.07
CA TYR A 286 4.81 -9.04 -23.79
C TYR A 286 5.45 -7.98 -24.68
N LEU A 287 6.52 -7.31 -24.19
CA LEU A 287 7.27 -6.33 -24.96
C LEU A 287 7.94 -6.94 -26.20
N GLU A 288 8.55 -8.13 -26.06
CA GLU A 288 9.20 -8.83 -27.17
C GLU A 288 8.20 -9.33 -28.24
N GLU A 289 7.08 -9.90 -27.79
CA GLU A 289 6.02 -10.41 -28.69
C GLU A 289 5.35 -9.31 -29.52
N ASN A 290 5.31 -8.08 -29.00
CA ASN A 290 4.63 -6.94 -29.63
C ASN A 290 5.59 -5.85 -30.17
N ASP A 291 6.90 -6.08 -30.16
CA ASP A 291 7.96 -5.13 -30.55
C ASP A 291 7.80 -3.74 -29.88
N LEU A 292 7.51 -3.74 -28.59
CA LEU A 292 7.24 -2.53 -27.80
C LEU A 292 8.52 -2.00 -27.14
N LYS A 293 8.50 -0.71 -26.76
CA LYS A 293 9.60 -0.02 -26.05
C LYS A 293 9.11 0.55 -24.73
N LEU A 294 10.05 0.96 -23.89
CA LEU A 294 9.81 1.60 -22.59
C LEU A 294 10.38 3.04 -22.60
N PRO A 295 9.78 3.97 -23.34
CA PRO A 295 10.40 5.28 -23.61
C PRO A 295 10.50 6.20 -22.40
N TYR A 296 9.75 5.93 -21.33
CA TYR A 296 9.68 6.77 -20.13
C TYR A 296 10.32 6.12 -18.92
N LEU A 297 10.40 4.78 -18.91
CA LEU A 297 10.88 4.04 -17.74
C LEU A 297 12.40 4.18 -17.62
N GLU A 298 12.87 4.78 -16.54
CA GLU A 298 14.28 5.01 -16.28
C GLU A 298 14.89 3.93 -15.37
N ARG A 299 14.13 3.48 -14.38
CA ARG A 299 14.62 2.59 -13.32
C ARG A 299 13.59 1.56 -12.89
N VAL A 300 14.06 0.35 -12.62
CA VAL A 300 13.26 -0.72 -12.01
C VAL A 300 13.94 -1.25 -10.76
N ALA A 301 13.17 -1.45 -9.70
CA ALA A 301 13.62 -2.23 -8.54
C ALA A 301 13.10 -3.68 -8.67
N ILE A 302 14.00 -4.64 -8.51
CA ILE A 302 13.70 -6.07 -8.60
C ILE A 302 14.16 -6.74 -7.32
N GLY A 303 13.27 -7.47 -6.67
CA GLY A 303 13.58 -8.15 -5.41
C GLY A 303 12.57 -9.23 -5.06
N GLY A 304 12.59 -9.68 -3.81
CA GLY A 304 11.71 -10.73 -3.31
C GLY A 304 12.18 -12.17 -3.64
N SER A 305 12.96 -12.34 -4.70
CA SER A 305 13.68 -13.59 -5.04
C SER A 305 14.92 -13.28 -5.88
N ALA A 306 15.74 -14.32 -6.15
CA ALA A 306 16.93 -14.16 -6.99
C ALA A 306 16.55 -13.68 -8.41
N VAL A 307 17.26 -12.66 -8.89
CA VAL A 307 17.04 -12.06 -10.22
C VAL A 307 17.92 -12.76 -11.25
N PRO A 308 17.34 -13.35 -12.30
CA PRO A 308 18.13 -13.93 -13.39
C PRO A 308 18.98 -12.87 -14.09
N ARG A 309 20.27 -13.16 -14.34
CA ARG A 309 21.18 -12.24 -15.01
C ARG A 309 20.64 -11.78 -16.37
N MET A 310 20.01 -12.67 -17.12
CA MET A 310 19.38 -12.36 -18.42
C MET A 310 18.33 -11.25 -18.29
N MET A 311 17.57 -11.21 -17.19
CA MET A 311 16.57 -10.16 -16.95
C MET A 311 17.21 -8.79 -16.75
N LEU A 312 18.31 -8.72 -15.98
CA LEU A 312 19.08 -7.49 -15.81
C LEU A 312 19.60 -7.00 -17.16
N GLU A 313 20.25 -7.89 -17.92
CA GLU A 313 20.81 -7.56 -19.24
C GLU A 313 19.75 -7.12 -20.25
N LYS A 314 18.54 -7.70 -20.22
CA LYS A 314 17.44 -7.27 -21.09
C LYS A 314 16.98 -5.85 -20.78
N PHE A 315 16.71 -5.52 -19.52
CA PHE A 315 16.33 -4.16 -19.15
C PHE A 315 17.40 -3.14 -19.55
N GLU A 316 18.66 -3.38 -19.21
CA GLU A 316 19.75 -2.43 -19.45
C GLU A 316 20.11 -2.30 -20.94
N LYS A 317 20.23 -3.43 -21.67
CA LYS A 317 20.72 -3.40 -23.05
C LYS A 317 19.63 -3.16 -24.11
N ASN A 318 18.41 -3.69 -23.88
CA ASN A 318 17.35 -3.64 -24.90
C ASN A 318 16.40 -2.44 -24.69
N TYR A 319 16.27 -1.99 -23.42
CA TYR A 319 15.31 -0.95 -23.06
C TYR A 319 15.94 0.29 -22.44
N ASP A 320 17.26 0.31 -22.19
CA ASP A 320 17.99 1.42 -21.53
C ASP A 320 17.43 1.77 -20.15
N VAL A 321 16.98 0.75 -19.40
CA VAL A 321 16.38 0.85 -18.07
C VAL A 321 17.38 0.38 -17.02
N SER A 322 17.72 1.23 -16.08
CA SER A 322 18.62 0.91 -14.96
C SER A 322 17.95 -0.04 -13.97
N VAL A 323 18.65 -1.10 -13.56
CA VAL A 323 18.11 -2.12 -12.66
C VAL A 323 18.73 -2.03 -11.27
N MET A 324 17.87 -1.92 -10.27
CA MET A 324 18.24 -2.06 -8.87
C MET A 324 17.83 -3.43 -8.36
N HIS A 325 18.82 -4.26 -8.00
CA HIS A 325 18.55 -5.53 -7.35
C HIS A 325 18.45 -5.32 -5.84
N ALA A 326 17.24 -5.44 -5.31
CA ALA A 326 16.95 -5.23 -3.90
C ALA A 326 16.80 -6.55 -3.13
N TRP A 327 17.28 -6.57 -1.90
CA TRP A 327 17.05 -7.62 -0.94
C TRP A 327 16.43 -7.05 0.32
N GLY A 328 15.46 -7.77 0.90
CA GLY A 328 14.80 -7.37 2.13
C GLY A 328 14.05 -8.52 2.79
N MET A 329 13.60 -8.29 3.99
CA MET A 329 12.76 -9.18 4.79
C MET A 329 11.61 -8.38 5.41
N THR A 330 10.56 -9.10 5.79
CA THR A 330 9.46 -8.55 6.58
C THR A 330 9.94 -8.05 7.93
#